data_40e51409573a77489a299efde298afef
#
_entry.id   40e51409573a77489a299efde298afef
#
_cell.length_a   1.000
_cell.length_b   1.000
_cell.length_c   1.000
_cell.angle_alpha   90.00
_cell.angle_beta   90.00
_cell.angle_gamma   90.00
#
_symmetry.space_group_name_H-M   'P 1'
#
loop_
_entity.id
_entity.type
_entity.pdbx_description
1 polymer ?
#
loop_
_entity_poly.entity_id
_entity_poly.type
_entity_poly.pdbx_seq_one_letter_code
_entity_poly.pdbx_strand_id
1 'polypeptide(L)'
;MNILNKKWAVILLMAAPLWSNAQQVIKLEDPSGKIRVDITLGNTITYSVLHEEDLMLAPSPVSMTLTDGTVFGKEPRLKKHATKQVNNTIYPPIYKKKSIKDNYNELSLEFKGGYSLLFRAYEDGVAYRFISNLKKPFTVESEQAVFNLPDNPKVFAATPKGRQIDGKENQYHSSFQNTYRHVQLSEWDKSRLAFLPVLSEGKNNKKVCITEADLLNYPGMFLKVSPDDKGFYGEFAAYPKDISIEVRGLKGVVKTREPYIAKAEGKTAFPWRVMIISEKDTDLLCSDMIYKLATPATGDYSWVKPGKVAWDWWNDWNLYNVDFRAGVNTETYKYYIDLHPNSVSNM
;
A
#
# COMPACT_ATOMS: atom_id res chain seq x y z
N MET A 1 19.66 80.35 -34.95
CA MET A 1 19.47 79.14 -35.76
C MET A 1 20.05 77.98 -34.99
N ASN A 2 19.23 77.36 -34.11
CA ASN A 2 19.66 76.27 -33.18
C ASN A 2 19.10 74.98 -33.67
N ILE A 3 19.96 74.05 -34.01
CA ILE A 3 19.64 72.71 -34.42
C ILE A 3 19.66 71.83 -33.19
N LEU A 4 18.49 71.38 -32.75
CA LEU A 4 18.34 70.38 -31.68
C LEU A 4 18.63 68.93 -32.19
N ASN A 5 19.73 68.36 -31.66
CA ASN A 5 20.04 66.97 -31.85
C ASN A 5 19.17 66.12 -30.95
N LYS A 6 18.17 65.38 -31.50
CA LYS A 6 17.41 64.30 -30.82
C LYS A 6 18.24 63.03 -30.82
N LYS A 7 18.77 62.61 -29.64
CA LYS A 7 19.31 61.26 -29.43
C LYS A 7 18.17 60.30 -29.19
N TRP A 8 18.01 59.34 -30.08
CA TRP A 8 17.10 58.19 -29.87
C TRP A 8 17.82 57.12 -29.03
N ALA A 9 17.35 56.87 -27.82
CA ALA A 9 17.81 55.74 -27.01
C ALA A 9 17.02 54.50 -27.44
N VAL A 10 17.67 53.52 -28.06
CA VAL A 10 17.12 52.20 -28.36
C VAL A 10 17.27 51.38 -27.11
N ILE A 11 16.13 51.11 -26.43
CA ILE A 11 16.06 50.14 -25.31
C ILE A 11 15.96 48.75 -25.91
N LEU A 12 17.07 48.01 -25.86
CA LEU A 12 17.07 46.57 -26.19
C LEU A 12 16.45 45.80 -25.03
N LEU A 13 15.18 45.40 -25.14
CA LEU A 13 14.55 44.43 -24.26
C LEU A 13 15.18 43.05 -24.53
N MET A 14 16.13 42.65 -23.67
CA MET A 14 16.57 41.25 -23.63
C MET A 14 15.42 40.40 -23.09
N ALA A 15 14.68 39.73 -23.98
CA ALA A 15 13.78 38.64 -23.60
C ALA A 15 14.62 37.45 -23.10
N ALA A 16 14.74 37.29 -21.78
CA ALA A 16 15.28 36.05 -21.21
C ALA A 16 14.35 34.90 -21.59
N PRO A 17 14.86 33.82 -22.16
CA PRO A 17 14.01 32.66 -22.43
C PRO A 17 13.51 32.10 -21.08
N LEU A 18 12.23 32.23 -20.84
CA LEU A 18 11.53 31.45 -19.77
C LEU A 18 11.64 29.98 -20.17
N TRP A 19 12.63 29.32 -19.61
CA TRP A 19 12.72 27.86 -19.68
C TRP A 19 11.57 27.30 -18.86
N SER A 20 10.42 27.16 -19.50
CA SER A 20 9.34 26.33 -19.00
C SER A 20 9.87 24.91 -18.98
N ASN A 21 10.15 24.37 -17.81
CA ASN A 21 10.35 22.93 -17.62
C ASN A 21 9.04 22.26 -18.06
N ALA A 22 8.96 21.84 -19.31
CA ALA A 22 7.83 21.08 -19.80
C ALA A 22 7.71 19.82 -18.96
N GLN A 23 6.63 19.71 -18.22
CA GLN A 23 6.32 18.59 -17.35
C GLN A 23 6.13 17.34 -18.23
N GLN A 24 7.01 16.36 -18.10
CA GLN A 24 6.93 15.12 -18.88
C GLN A 24 5.85 14.20 -18.30
N VAL A 25 4.88 13.81 -19.11
CA VAL A 25 3.87 12.81 -18.76
C VAL A 25 4.17 11.51 -19.49
N ILE A 26 4.23 10.41 -18.75
CA ILE A 26 4.40 9.05 -19.27
C ILE A 26 3.15 8.27 -18.93
N LYS A 27 2.59 7.55 -19.92
CA LYS A 27 1.34 6.80 -19.76
C LYS A 27 1.60 5.30 -19.72
N LEU A 28 0.84 4.61 -18.89
CA LEU A 28 0.76 3.16 -18.87
C LEU A 28 -0.71 2.75 -18.87
N GLU A 29 -1.08 1.87 -19.78
CA GLU A 29 -2.42 1.29 -19.86
C GLU A 29 -2.37 -0.19 -19.48
N ASP A 30 -3.46 -0.71 -18.93
CA ASP A 30 -3.62 -2.15 -18.73
C ASP A 30 -3.80 -2.87 -20.09
N PRO A 31 -3.72 -4.21 -20.15
CA PRO A 31 -3.87 -4.94 -21.41
C PRO A 31 -5.21 -4.78 -22.10
N SER A 32 -6.27 -4.38 -21.40
CA SER A 32 -7.60 -4.11 -22.00
C SER A 32 -7.78 -2.65 -22.46
N GLY A 33 -6.90 -1.75 -22.03
CA GLY A 33 -6.98 -0.31 -22.28
C GLY A 33 -8.01 0.44 -21.43
N LYS A 34 -8.63 -0.21 -20.45
CA LYS A 34 -9.63 0.43 -19.56
C LYS A 34 -9.01 1.22 -18.44
N ILE A 35 -7.92 0.73 -17.86
CA ILE A 35 -7.21 1.41 -16.77
C ILE A 35 -5.96 2.07 -17.30
N ARG A 36 -5.82 3.37 -17.02
CA ARG A 36 -4.66 4.17 -17.41
C ARG A 36 -4.03 4.83 -16.20
N VAL A 37 -2.70 4.81 -16.15
CA VAL A 37 -1.90 5.56 -15.19
C VAL A 37 -1.14 6.64 -15.95
N ASP A 38 -1.33 7.89 -15.56
CA ASP A 38 -0.56 9.03 -16.06
C ASP A 38 0.50 9.41 -15.00
N ILE A 39 1.77 9.22 -15.32
CA ILE A 39 2.90 9.52 -14.45
C ILE A 39 3.53 10.81 -14.91
N THR A 40 3.57 11.80 -14.03
CA THR A 40 4.07 13.13 -14.32
C THR A 40 5.39 13.37 -13.60
N LEU A 41 6.42 13.72 -14.38
CA LEU A 41 7.75 14.07 -13.88
C LEU A 41 7.88 15.60 -13.84
N GLY A 42 7.76 16.17 -12.64
CA GLY A 42 7.94 17.58 -12.34
C GLY A 42 8.97 17.78 -11.24
N ASN A 43 8.74 18.72 -10.31
CA ASN A 43 9.58 18.88 -9.12
C ASN A 43 9.51 17.64 -8.21
N THR A 44 8.37 16.91 -8.28
CA THR A 44 8.15 15.61 -7.68
C THR A 44 7.52 14.69 -8.70
N ILE A 45 7.63 13.37 -8.48
CA ILE A 45 6.88 12.40 -9.26
C ILE A 45 5.44 12.37 -8.72
N THR A 46 4.46 12.55 -9.61
CA THR A 46 3.05 12.35 -9.29
C THR A 46 2.46 11.33 -10.25
N TYR A 47 1.42 10.63 -9.80
CA TYR A 47 0.65 9.73 -10.66
C TYR A 47 -0.85 9.99 -10.48
N SER A 48 -1.62 9.74 -11.51
CA SER A 48 -3.08 9.67 -11.47
C SER A 48 -3.57 8.39 -12.13
N VAL A 49 -4.74 7.92 -11.73
CA VAL A 49 -5.33 6.68 -12.26
C VAL A 49 -6.71 6.97 -12.80
N LEU A 50 -6.95 6.55 -14.02
CA LEU A 50 -8.26 6.61 -14.68
C LEU A 50 -8.74 5.18 -14.94
N HIS A 51 -10.05 4.99 -14.85
CA HIS A 51 -10.73 3.82 -15.37
C HIS A 51 -11.74 4.29 -16.41
N GLU A 52 -11.45 4.00 -17.69
CA GLU A 52 -12.09 4.65 -18.82
C GLU A 52 -11.95 6.18 -18.72
N GLU A 53 -13.07 6.94 -18.65
CA GLU A 53 -13.05 8.39 -18.51
C GLU A 53 -13.12 8.86 -17.03
N ASP A 54 -13.34 7.94 -16.09
CA ASP A 54 -13.50 8.28 -14.67
C ASP A 54 -12.15 8.39 -13.96
N LEU A 55 -11.91 9.53 -13.33
CA LEU A 55 -10.74 9.72 -12.48
C LEU A 55 -10.92 8.95 -11.16
N MET A 56 -10.12 7.91 -10.96
CA MET A 56 -10.12 7.06 -9.77
C MET A 56 -9.18 7.60 -8.69
N LEU A 57 -7.98 8.07 -9.10
CA LEU A 57 -7.06 8.82 -8.24
C LEU A 57 -6.61 10.10 -8.96
N ALA A 58 -6.73 11.21 -8.26
CA ALA A 58 -6.20 12.50 -8.70
C ALA A 58 -4.67 12.53 -8.56
N PRO A 59 -3.95 13.49 -9.14
CA PRO A 59 -2.50 13.57 -9.06
C PRO A 59 -1.97 13.42 -7.62
N SER A 60 -1.25 12.34 -7.37
CA SER A 60 -0.81 11.87 -6.06
C SER A 60 0.71 11.78 -6.04
N PRO A 61 1.41 12.54 -5.18
CA PRO A 61 2.87 12.53 -5.13
C PRO A 61 3.41 11.28 -4.46
N VAL A 62 4.60 10.83 -4.95
CA VAL A 62 5.35 9.73 -4.37
C VAL A 62 6.81 10.11 -4.21
N SER A 63 7.37 9.84 -3.03
CA SER A 63 8.80 10.01 -2.76
C SER A 63 9.26 9.14 -1.60
N MET A 64 10.58 8.97 -1.46
CA MET A 64 11.20 8.26 -0.34
C MET A 64 12.44 9.02 0.10
N THR A 65 12.48 9.38 1.37
CA THR A 65 13.61 10.12 1.98
C THR A 65 14.52 9.15 2.70
N LEU A 66 15.81 9.23 2.43
CA LEU A 66 16.85 8.48 3.11
C LEU A 66 17.47 9.32 4.22
N THR A 67 18.06 8.70 5.23
CA THR A 67 18.64 9.40 6.39
C THR A 67 19.88 10.23 6.05
N ASP A 68 20.49 10.02 4.88
CA ASP A 68 21.59 10.84 4.37
C ASP A 68 21.13 12.12 3.63
N GLY A 69 19.82 12.36 3.60
CA GLY A 69 19.20 13.49 2.90
C GLY A 69 18.87 13.24 1.43
N THR A 70 19.20 12.07 0.88
CA THR A 70 18.80 11.68 -0.48
C THR A 70 17.28 11.49 -0.53
N VAL A 71 16.64 12.02 -1.59
CA VAL A 71 15.18 11.86 -1.78
C VAL A 71 14.90 11.28 -3.16
N PHE A 72 14.43 10.03 -3.20
CA PHE A 72 13.90 9.41 -4.42
C PHE A 72 12.58 10.09 -4.78
N GLY A 73 12.41 10.49 -6.03
CA GLY A 73 11.19 11.15 -6.50
C GLY A 73 11.18 12.68 -6.42
N LYS A 74 12.19 13.32 -5.80
CA LYS A 74 12.39 14.77 -5.84
C LYS A 74 13.29 15.16 -7.00
N GLU A 75 12.90 16.18 -7.77
CA GLU A 75 13.60 16.64 -8.97
C GLU A 75 14.08 15.48 -9.85
N PRO A 76 13.15 14.57 -10.25
CA PRO A 76 13.50 13.30 -10.85
C PRO A 76 14.17 13.51 -12.20
N ARG A 77 15.37 12.93 -12.38
CA ARG A 77 16.09 12.95 -13.64
C ARG A 77 16.01 11.59 -14.29
N LEU A 78 15.04 11.43 -15.19
CA LEU A 78 14.81 10.18 -15.91
C LEU A 78 16.06 9.82 -16.72
N LYS A 79 16.54 8.58 -16.58
CA LYS A 79 17.66 8.03 -17.33
C LYS A 79 17.16 7.21 -18.51
N LYS A 80 16.19 6.34 -18.24
CA LYS A 80 15.46 5.59 -19.27
C LYS A 80 14.12 5.09 -18.74
N HIS A 81 13.22 4.76 -19.64
CA HIS A 81 12.01 4.01 -19.33
C HIS A 81 11.82 2.85 -20.31
N ALA A 82 11.09 1.84 -19.87
CA ALA A 82 10.73 0.70 -20.70
C ALA A 82 9.37 0.17 -20.26
N THR A 83 8.57 -0.23 -21.23
CA THR A 83 7.30 -0.91 -21.02
C THR A 83 7.42 -2.34 -21.51
N LYS A 84 6.86 -3.29 -20.76
CA LYS A 84 6.71 -4.68 -21.17
C LYS A 84 5.32 -5.18 -20.84
N GLN A 85 4.81 -6.08 -21.65
CA GLN A 85 3.60 -6.85 -21.38
C GLN A 85 3.98 -8.21 -20.82
N VAL A 86 3.27 -8.65 -19.80
CA VAL A 86 3.40 -9.98 -19.20
C VAL A 86 2.05 -10.68 -19.28
N ASN A 87 2.07 -11.92 -19.73
CA ASN A 87 0.92 -12.80 -19.74
C ASN A 87 1.38 -14.17 -19.22
N ASN A 88 1.12 -14.43 -17.96
CA ASN A 88 1.56 -15.60 -17.23
C ASN A 88 0.40 -16.23 -16.46
N THR A 89 0.65 -17.42 -15.89
CA THR A 89 -0.28 -18.09 -14.99
C THR A 89 0.47 -18.49 -13.73
N ILE A 90 -0.05 -18.06 -12.58
CA ILE A 90 0.45 -18.44 -11.26
C ILE A 90 -0.34 -19.65 -10.76
N TYR A 91 0.35 -20.64 -10.24
CA TYR A 91 -0.23 -21.82 -9.59
C TYR A 91 0.07 -21.77 -8.09
N PRO A 92 -0.81 -21.15 -7.29
CA PRO A 92 -0.58 -21.03 -5.86
C PRO A 92 -0.63 -22.41 -5.20
N PRO A 93 0.27 -22.73 -4.25
CA PRO A 93 0.30 -24.05 -3.62
C PRO A 93 -0.96 -24.35 -2.80
N ILE A 94 -1.49 -23.34 -2.09
CA ILE A 94 -2.71 -23.43 -1.29
C ILE A 94 -3.48 -22.12 -1.44
N TYR A 95 -4.59 -22.17 -2.19
CA TYR A 95 -5.45 -21.02 -2.40
C TYR A 95 -6.86 -21.44 -2.86
N LYS A 96 -7.80 -20.50 -2.85
CA LYS A 96 -9.19 -20.71 -3.35
C LYS A 96 -9.29 -20.99 -4.85
N LYS A 97 -8.25 -20.65 -5.62
CA LYS A 97 -8.16 -20.88 -7.07
C LYS A 97 -6.98 -21.78 -7.39
N LYS A 98 -7.15 -22.74 -8.30
CA LYS A 98 -6.09 -23.62 -8.78
C LYS A 98 -5.05 -22.87 -9.61
N SER A 99 -5.49 -21.85 -10.34
CA SER A 99 -4.62 -21.00 -11.17
C SER A 99 -5.11 -19.56 -11.17
N ILE A 100 -4.19 -18.63 -11.30
CA ILE A 100 -4.44 -17.19 -11.36
C ILE A 100 -3.81 -16.67 -12.65
N LYS A 101 -4.61 -16.01 -13.49
CA LYS A 101 -4.11 -15.32 -14.69
C LYS A 101 -3.37 -14.06 -14.24
N ASP A 102 -2.09 -13.97 -14.56
CA ASP A 102 -1.21 -12.83 -14.26
C ASP A 102 -0.87 -12.09 -15.55
N ASN A 103 -1.79 -11.21 -15.98
CA ASN A 103 -1.70 -10.44 -17.20
C ASN A 103 -1.66 -8.94 -16.87
N TYR A 104 -0.58 -8.27 -17.25
CA TYR A 104 -0.37 -6.86 -16.97
C TYR A 104 0.61 -6.21 -17.94
N ASN A 105 0.56 -4.88 -17.99
CA ASN A 105 1.62 -4.06 -18.54
C ASN A 105 2.45 -3.46 -17.40
N GLU A 106 3.78 -3.51 -17.53
CA GLU A 106 4.72 -2.95 -16.56
C GLU A 106 5.52 -1.82 -17.19
N LEU A 107 5.56 -0.68 -16.52
CA LEU A 107 6.42 0.46 -16.83
C LEU A 107 7.52 0.54 -15.80
N SER A 108 8.77 0.50 -16.25
CA SER A 108 9.96 0.74 -15.43
C SER A 108 10.54 2.11 -15.77
N LEU A 109 10.68 2.96 -14.76
CA LEU A 109 11.29 4.29 -14.83
C LEU A 109 12.60 4.25 -14.04
N GLU A 110 13.75 4.30 -14.73
CA GLU A 110 15.08 4.36 -14.12
C GLU A 110 15.53 5.80 -14.02
N PHE A 111 15.93 6.23 -12.83
CA PHE A 111 16.38 7.60 -12.54
C PHE A 111 17.88 7.69 -12.22
N LYS A 112 18.46 8.87 -12.45
CA LYS A 112 19.74 9.21 -11.83
C LYS A 112 19.56 9.26 -10.31
N GLY A 113 20.60 8.89 -9.56
CA GLY A 113 20.49 8.79 -8.08
C GLY A 113 20.27 7.36 -7.58
N GLY A 114 20.31 6.36 -8.48
CA GLY A 114 20.37 4.94 -8.09
C GLY A 114 19.05 4.36 -7.64
N TYR A 115 17.94 4.78 -8.23
CA TYR A 115 16.62 4.21 -7.97
C TYR A 115 15.78 4.05 -9.24
N SER A 116 14.77 3.23 -9.15
CA SER A 116 13.74 3.06 -10.17
C SER A 116 12.36 3.08 -9.52
N LEU A 117 11.35 3.43 -10.31
CA LEU A 117 9.94 3.32 -9.94
C LEU A 117 9.26 2.40 -10.95
N LEU A 118 8.63 1.34 -10.46
CA LEU A 118 7.86 0.42 -11.27
C LEU A 118 6.37 0.68 -11.07
N PHE A 119 5.64 0.68 -12.19
CA PHE A 119 4.18 0.61 -12.22
C PHE A 119 3.73 -0.65 -12.93
N ARG A 120 2.70 -1.29 -12.42
CA ARG A 120 1.97 -2.37 -13.11
C ARG A 120 0.50 -1.98 -13.23
N ALA A 121 -0.03 -2.11 -14.43
CA ALA A 121 -1.45 -1.92 -14.70
C ALA A 121 -2.07 -3.26 -15.11
N TYR A 122 -3.06 -3.69 -14.33
CA TYR A 122 -3.87 -4.89 -14.50
C TYR A 122 -5.30 -4.49 -14.88
N GLU A 123 -6.10 -5.42 -15.40
CA GLU A 123 -7.53 -5.20 -15.67
C GLU A 123 -8.35 -4.89 -14.40
N ASP A 124 -7.84 -5.26 -13.22
CA ASP A 124 -8.46 -5.09 -11.91
C ASP A 124 -7.71 -4.14 -10.98
N GLY A 125 -6.76 -3.33 -11.49
CA GLY A 125 -6.08 -2.34 -10.67
C GLY A 125 -4.67 -1.96 -11.09
N VAL A 126 -4.05 -1.15 -10.26
CA VAL A 126 -2.70 -0.60 -10.45
C VAL A 126 -1.87 -0.83 -9.20
N ALA A 127 -0.58 -1.06 -9.39
CA ALA A 127 0.38 -1.08 -8.29
C ALA A 127 1.66 -0.35 -8.68
N TYR A 128 2.31 0.28 -7.67
CA TYR A 128 3.65 0.81 -7.85
C TYR A 128 4.57 0.45 -6.69
N ARG A 129 5.88 0.44 -6.95
CA ARG A 129 6.90 0.33 -5.92
C ARG A 129 8.21 1.01 -6.32
N PHE A 130 8.94 1.49 -5.33
CA PHE A 130 10.34 1.87 -5.51
C PHE A 130 11.25 0.64 -5.56
N ILE A 131 12.34 0.77 -6.31
CA ILE A 131 13.47 -0.16 -6.30
C ILE A 131 14.74 0.68 -6.11
N SER A 132 15.52 0.36 -5.09
CA SER A 132 16.87 0.90 -4.93
C SER A 132 17.86 0.09 -5.75
N ASN A 133 18.77 0.78 -6.43
CA ASN A 133 19.93 0.22 -7.11
C ASN A 133 21.24 0.73 -6.47
N LEU A 134 21.20 1.21 -5.22
CA LEU A 134 22.37 1.61 -4.48
C LEU A 134 23.28 0.41 -4.22
N LYS A 135 24.57 0.67 -4.03
CA LYS A 135 25.56 -0.41 -3.82
C LYS A 135 25.76 -0.77 -2.35
N LYS A 136 25.42 0.14 -1.45
CA LYS A 136 25.65 0.01 -0.01
C LYS A 136 24.31 -0.02 0.75
N PRO A 137 24.25 -0.70 1.91
CA PRO A 137 23.11 -0.60 2.81
C PRO A 137 22.83 0.86 3.20
N PHE A 138 21.56 1.17 3.45
CA PHE A 138 21.08 2.49 3.82
C PHE A 138 19.85 2.39 4.72
N THR A 139 19.41 3.52 5.27
CA THR A 139 18.18 3.59 6.05
C THR A 139 17.19 4.55 5.40
N VAL A 140 15.92 4.16 5.46
CA VAL A 140 14.79 4.96 4.96
C VAL A 140 14.23 5.76 6.13
N GLU A 141 14.30 7.07 6.04
CA GLU A 141 13.72 7.98 7.04
C GLU A 141 12.20 8.01 6.94
N SER A 142 11.68 8.19 5.71
CA SER A 142 10.24 8.30 5.46
C SER A 142 9.86 7.93 4.02
N GLU A 143 8.61 7.55 3.82
CA GLU A 143 8.00 7.35 2.51
C GLU A 143 6.76 8.25 2.39
N GLN A 144 6.66 8.97 1.28
CA GLN A 144 5.46 9.68 0.86
C GLN A 144 4.68 8.80 -0.11
N ALA A 145 3.66 8.13 0.37
CA ALA A 145 2.70 7.37 -0.41
C ALA A 145 1.34 8.07 -0.31
N VAL A 146 0.96 8.83 -1.33
CA VAL A 146 -0.27 9.63 -1.33
C VAL A 146 -1.30 9.03 -2.28
N PHE A 147 -2.57 9.11 -1.89
CA PHE A 147 -3.74 8.61 -2.62
C PHE A 147 -4.82 9.71 -2.61
N ASN A 148 -4.72 10.66 -3.52
CA ASN A 148 -5.70 11.74 -3.66
C ASN A 148 -6.97 11.20 -4.32
N LEU A 149 -8.08 11.30 -3.62
CA LEU A 149 -9.39 10.82 -4.05
C LEU A 149 -10.20 11.99 -4.61
N PRO A 150 -10.78 11.89 -5.80
CA PRO A 150 -11.61 12.95 -6.35
C PRO A 150 -12.94 13.09 -5.59
N ASP A 151 -13.50 14.28 -5.61
CA ASP A 151 -14.89 14.59 -5.24
C ASP A 151 -15.31 14.23 -3.79
N ASN A 152 -14.35 14.20 -2.82
CA ASN A 152 -14.65 13.89 -1.42
C ASN A 152 -15.54 12.65 -1.24
N PRO A 153 -15.09 11.46 -1.65
CA PRO A 153 -15.92 10.26 -1.71
C PRO A 153 -16.27 9.73 -0.31
N LYS A 154 -17.27 8.86 -0.25
CA LYS A 154 -17.45 8.00 0.93
C LYS A 154 -16.37 6.93 0.95
N VAL A 155 -15.91 6.62 2.16
CA VAL A 155 -14.89 5.62 2.40
C VAL A 155 -15.35 4.58 3.42
N PHE A 156 -15.00 3.32 3.15
CA PHE A 156 -15.09 2.24 4.11
C PHE A 156 -13.72 2.01 4.70
N ALA A 157 -13.54 2.37 5.95
CA ALA A 157 -12.28 2.24 6.64
C ALA A 157 -12.49 1.93 8.11
N ALA A 158 -11.52 1.28 8.73
CA ALA A 158 -11.55 0.99 10.16
C ALA A 158 -10.29 1.53 10.84
N THR A 159 -10.48 1.96 12.08
CA THR A 159 -9.39 2.42 12.95
C THR A 159 -8.99 1.32 13.93
N PRO A 160 -7.75 1.29 14.40
CA PRO A 160 -7.37 0.43 15.52
C PRO A 160 -8.27 0.64 16.73
N LYS A 161 -8.59 -0.45 17.44
CA LYS A 161 -9.46 -0.46 18.62
C LYS A 161 -8.68 -0.85 19.87
N GLY A 162 -8.81 -0.08 20.93
CA GLY A 162 -8.17 -0.37 22.21
C GLY A 162 -8.65 0.59 23.31
N ARG A 163 -8.29 0.29 24.55
CA ARG A 163 -8.67 1.14 25.71
C ARG A 163 -7.91 2.47 25.72
N GLN A 164 -6.70 2.48 25.20
CA GLN A 164 -5.82 3.66 25.10
C GLN A 164 -5.35 3.77 23.66
N ILE A 165 -6.08 4.49 22.84
CA ILE A 165 -5.75 4.75 21.44
C ILE A 165 -5.44 6.23 21.20
N ASP A 166 -5.26 6.99 22.28
CA ASP A 166 -4.84 8.38 22.20
C ASP A 166 -3.37 8.43 21.79
N GLY A 167 -3.09 9.31 20.86
CA GLY A 167 -1.77 9.40 20.26
C GLY A 167 -1.50 8.34 19.19
N LYS A 168 -0.60 8.66 18.29
CA LYS A 168 -0.24 7.82 17.14
C LYS A 168 0.39 6.48 17.55
N GLU A 169 1.27 6.51 18.53
CA GLU A 169 1.99 5.31 18.97
C GLU A 169 1.05 4.21 19.47
N ASN A 170 0.06 4.58 20.26
CA ASN A 170 -0.90 3.60 20.81
C ASN A 170 -1.74 2.94 19.72
N GLN A 171 -1.96 3.61 18.59
CA GLN A 171 -2.69 3.04 17.45
C GLN A 171 -1.90 1.94 16.74
N TYR A 172 -0.58 1.96 16.78
CA TYR A 172 0.26 0.89 16.20
C TYR A 172 0.20 -0.42 16.99
N HIS A 173 -0.17 -0.40 18.25
CA HIS A 173 -0.17 -1.56 19.17
C HIS A 173 -1.57 -2.08 19.50
N SER A 174 -2.62 -1.45 18.98
CA SER A 174 -3.99 -1.78 19.31
C SER A 174 -4.55 -2.89 18.45
N SER A 175 -5.73 -3.39 18.81
CA SER A 175 -6.43 -4.39 18.00
C SER A 175 -6.89 -3.80 16.67
N PHE A 176 -6.70 -4.57 15.59
CA PHE A 176 -7.18 -4.25 14.24
C PHE A 176 -8.54 -4.89 13.94
N GLN A 177 -9.22 -5.45 14.94
CA GLN A 177 -10.59 -5.95 14.85
C GLN A 177 -11.57 -4.86 15.26
N ASN A 178 -12.08 -4.12 14.28
CA ASN A 178 -13.03 -3.03 14.52
C ASN A 178 -14.06 -2.97 13.39
N THR A 179 -15.21 -2.36 13.67
CA THR A 179 -16.24 -2.11 12.67
C THR A 179 -15.76 -1.07 11.67
N TYR A 180 -15.94 -1.36 10.39
CA TYR A 180 -15.70 -0.41 9.32
C TYR A 180 -16.73 0.72 9.38
N ARG A 181 -16.26 1.96 9.25
CA ARG A 181 -17.10 3.15 9.14
C ARG A 181 -17.31 3.46 7.65
N HIS A 182 -18.53 3.84 7.30
CA HIS A 182 -18.88 4.31 5.96
C HIS A 182 -19.26 5.79 6.06
N VAL A 183 -18.31 6.66 5.82
CA VAL A 183 -18.42 8.11 6.00
C VAL A 183 -17.78 8.87 4.84
N GLN A 184 -18.15 10.13 4.65
CA GLN A 184 -17.43 11.02 3.75
C GLN A 184 -15.97 11.17 4.22
N LEU A 185 -15.04 11.27 3.29
CA LEU A 185 -13.62 11.42 3.61
C LEU A 185 -13.37 12.63 4.52
N SER A 186 -14.04 13.76 4.27
CA SER A 186 -13.94 14.97 5.08
C SER A 186 -14.49 14.83 6.51
N GLU A 187 -15.31 13.80 6.77
CA GLU A 187 -15.86 13.48 8.10
C GLU A 187 -14.97 12.50 8.89
N TRP A 188 -13.88 12.04 8.28
CA TRP A 188 -12.95 11.15 8.97
C TRP A 188 -12.19 11.88 10.06
N ASP A 189 -12.07 11.23 11.22
CA ASP A 189 -11.28 11.76 12.33
C ASP A 189 -9.79 11.78 11.98
N LYS A 190 -9.24 12.97 11.76
CA LYS A 190 -7.83 13.18 11.36
C LYS A 190 -6.81 12.73 12.42
N SER A 191 -7.24 12.51 13.66
CA SER A 191 -6.40 11.96 14.73
C SER A 191 -6.24 10.44 14.62
N ARG A 192 -7.09 9.77 13.83
CA ARG A 192 -7.14 8.32 13.70
C ARG A 192 -6.40 7.82 12.47
N LEU A 193 -5.65 6.74 12.66
CA LEU A 193 -5.10 5.94 11.58
C LEU A 193 -6.16 4.96 11.08
N ALA A 194 -6.27 4.82 9.77
CA ALA A 194 -6.98 3.71 9.15
C ALA A 194 -5.99 2.57 8.88
N PHE A 195 -6.35 1.34 9.23
CA PHE A 195 -5.58 0.18 8.79
C PHE A 195 -6.10 -0.34 7.44
N LEU A 196 -5.24 -1.02 6.69
CA LEU A 196 -5.57 -1.56 5.38
C LEU A 196 -6.43 -2.85 5.48
N PRO A 197 -7.27 -3.10 4.47
CA PRO A 197 -7.52 -2.27 3.29
C PRO A 197 -8.50 -1.12 3.56
N VAL A 198 -8.42 -0.06 2.77
CA VAL A 198 -9.38 1.04 2.75
C VAL A 198 -10.07 1.10 1.40
N LEU A 199 -11.40 1.13 1.39
CA LEU A 199 -12.20 1.21 0.18
C LEU A 199 -12.79 2.60 0.04
N SER A 200 -12.69 3.18 -1.16
CA SER A 200 -13.31 4.44 -1.55
C SER A 200 -14.34 4.21 -2.65
N GLU A 201 -15.49 4.82 -2.51
CA GLU A 201 -16.47 4.92 -3.59
C GLU A 201 -16.00 5.94 -4.63
N GLY A 202 -16.28 5.69 -5.89
CA GLY A 202 -16.02 6.59 -7.02
C GLY A 202 -17.26 6.85 -7.84
N LYS A 203 -17.10 7.54 -8.96
CA LYS A 203 -18.18 7.76 -9.92
C LYS A 203 -18.64 6.45 -10.54
N ASN A 204 -19.88 6.43 -11.03
CA ASN A 204 -20.46 5.32 -11.78
C ASN A 204 -20.39 3.96 -11.04
N ASN A 205 -20.55 3.99 -9.72
CA ASN A 205 -20.45 2.82 -8.82
C ASN A 205 -19.06 2.14 -8.83
N LYS A 206 -18.05 2.73 -9.45
CA LYS A 206 -16.67 2.23 -9.41
C LYS A 206 -16.08 2.43 -8.00
N LYS A 207 -15.13 1.59 -7.64
CA LYS A 207 -14.50 1.64 -6.32
C LYS A 207 -12.99 1.50 -6.44
N VAL A 208 -12.28 2.09 -5.48
CA VAL A 208 -10.84 1.95 -5.31
C VAL A 208 -10.57 1.37 -3.94
N CYS A 209 -9.94 0.19 -3.90
CA CYS A 209 -9.47 -0.41 -2.66
C CYS A 209 -7.95 -0.21 -2.54
N ILE A 210 -7.54 0.58 -1.54
CA ILE A 210 -6.13 0.88 -1.27
C ILE A 210 -5.60 -0.18 -0.30
N THR A 211 -4.50 -0.81 -0.67
CA THR A 211 -3.80 -1.81 0.14
C THR A 211 -2.31 -1.88 -0.23
N GLU A 212 -1.61 -2.90 0.26
CA GLU A 212 -0.20 -3.15 -0.05
C GLU A 212 0.05 -4.63 -0.28
N ALA A 213 1.19 -4.95 -0.93
CA ALA A 213 1.61 -6.34 -1.15
C ALA A 213 3.13 -6.46 -1.06
N ASP A 214 3.61 -7.70 -0.90
CA ASP A 214 5.04 -8.01 -0.83
C ASP A 214 5.75 -7.28 0.32
N LEU A 215 5.12 -7.25 1.49
CA LEU A 215 5.59 -6.56 2.69
C LEU A 215 6.74 -7.35 3.34
N LEU A 216 7.95 -7.15 2.84
CA LEU A 216 9.16 -7.81 3.31
C LEU A 216 10.12 -6.78 3.93
N ASN A 217 10.49 -6.99 5.20
CA ASN A 217 11.46 -6.15 5.93
C ASN A 217 11.16 -4.63 5.90
N TYR A 218 9.89 -4.28 5.94
CA TYR A 218 9.40 -2.91 5.89
C TYR A 218 8.17 -2.75 6.79
N PRO A 219 7.92 -1.58 7.40
CA PRO A 219 6.72 -1.39 8.21
C PRO A 219 5.45 -1.44 7.36
N GLY A 220 4.39 -2.06 7.89
CA GLY A 220 3.07 -2.01 7.29
C GLY A 220 2.54 -0.58 7.22
N MET A 221 1.84 -0.28 6.13
CA MET A 221 1.26 1.04 5.88
C MET A 221 -0.07 1.20 6.62
N PHE A 222 -0.18 2.24 7.42
CA PHE A 222 -1.46 2.82 7.83
C PHE A 222 -1.78 3.99 6.91
N LEU A 223 -3.04 4.39 6.88
CA LEU A 223 -3.48 5.56 6.13
C LEU A 223 -3.98 6.63 7.09
N LYS A 224 -3.63 7.86 6.80
CA LYS A 224 -4.11 9.05 7.49
C LYS A 224 -4.71 10.01 6.47
N VAL A 225 -5.83 10.66 6.82
CA VAL A 225 -6.45 11.67 5.94
C VAL A 225 -5.53 12.88 5.82
N SER A 226 -5.37 13.37 4.61
CA SER A 226 -4.57 14.56 4.32
C SER A 226 -5.17 15.80 5.02
N PRO A 227 -4.36 16.78 5.42
CA PRO A 227 -4.85 17.99 6.09
C PRO A 227 -5.87 18.77 5.29
N ASP A 228 -5.81 18.69 3.96
CA ASP A 228 -6.70 19.36 3.00
C ASP A 228 -7.91 18.52 2.55
N ASP A 229 -8.13 17.37 3.18
CA ASP A 229 -9.24 16.42 2.92
C ASP A 229 -9.29 15.89 1.47
N LYS A 230 -8.17 15.93 0.74
CA LYS A 230 -8.12 15.44 -0.65
C LYS A 230 -7.92 13.95 -0.79
N GLY A 231 -7.50 13.26 0.26
CA GLY A 231 -7.21 11.84 0.18
C GLY A 231 -6.54 11.30 1.41
N PHE A 232 -5.86 10.19 1.22
CA PHE A 232 -5.05 9.54 2.24
C PHE A 232 -3.56 9.66 1.92
N TYR A 233 -2.75 9.65 2.97
CA TYR A 233 -1.31 9.43 2.85
C TYR A 233 -0.86 8.30 3.77
N GLY A 234 0.21 7.61 3.36
CA GLY A 234 0.81 6.53 4.12
C GLY A 234 1.46 7.03 5.42
N GLU A 235 1.15 6.37 6.51
CA GLU A 235 1.77 6.58 7.82
C GLU A 235 2.46 5.29 8.24
N PHE A 236 3.72 5.38 8.62
CA PHE A 236 4.56 4.22 8.91
C PHE A 236 5.10 4.31 10.33
N ALA A 237 5.03 3.19 11.07
CA ALA A 237 5.69 3.10 12.36
C ALA A 237 7.21 3.13 12.17
N ALA A 238 7.90 4.01 12.89
CA ALA A 238 9.35 4.05 12.87
C ALA A 238 9.96 2.76 13.46
N TYR A 239 11.19 2.45 13.08
CA TYR A 239 11.87 1.21 13.45
C TYR A 239 11.99 1.07 14.97
N PRO A 240 11.66 -0.08 15.56
CA PRO A 240 11.77 -0.30 17.00
C PRO A 240 13.23 -0.19 17.46
N LYS A 241 13.48 0.57 18.52
CA LYS A 241 14.79 0.67 19.16
C LYS A 241 14.82 -0.16 20.44
N ASP A 242 14.01 0.19 21.43
CA ASP A 242 13.91 -0.53 22.68
C ASP A 242 12.58 -1.26 22.75
N ILE A 243 12.63 -2.56 23.04
CA ILE A 243 11.47 -3.44 23.17
C ILE A 243 11.49 -4.08 24.55
N SER A 244 10.41 -3.97 25.29
CA SER A 244 10.18 -4.77 26.49
C SER A 244 9.28 -5.96 26.18
N ILE A 245 9.56 -7.08 26.86
CA ILE A 245 8.72 -8.27 26.79
C ILE A 245 7.81 -8.26 28.01
N GLU A 246 6.51 -8.19 27.77
CA GLU A 246 5.47 -8.10 28.81
C GLU A 246 4.53 -9.30 28.73
N VAL A 247 3.62 -9.41 29.70
CA VAL A 247 2.59 -10.46 29.76
C VAL A 247 3.16 -11.86 29.58
N ARG A 248 3.89 -12.36 30.59
CA ARG A 248 4.46 -13.70 30.61
C ARG A 248 5.37 -14.05 29.44
N GLY A 249 6.05 -13.08 28.89
CA GLY A 249 6.93 -13.28 27.73
C GLY A 249 6.23 -13.34 26.37
N LEU A 250 4.93 -13.05 26.31
CA LEU A 250 4.13 -13.21 25.08
C LEU A 250 3.89 -11.92 24.32
N LYS A 251 4.14 -10.75 24.92
CA LYS A 251 3.87 -9.45 24.31
C LYS A 251 5.12 -8.59 24.25
N GLY A 252 5.62 -8.35 23.04
CA GLY A 252 6.62 -7.31 22.78
C GLY A 252 5.97 -5.93 22.74
N VAL A 253 6.50 -4.98 23.54
CA VAL A 253 6.05 -3.59 23.53
C VAL A 253 7.22 -2.70 23.16
N VAL A 254 7.06 -1.92 22.09
CA VAL A 254 8.07 -0.95 21.67
C VAL A 254 8.03 0.24 22.62
N LYS A 255 9.17 0.53 23.28
CA LYS A 255 9.32 1.63 24.23
C LYS A 255 9.84 2.89 23.54
N THR A 256 10.84 2.73 22.68
CA THR A 256 11.40 3.83 21.89
C THR A 256 11.62 3.40 20.45
N ARG A 257 11.73 4.37 19.56
CA ARG A 257 11.90 4.15 18.14
C ARG A 257 13.13 4.89 17.61
N GLU A 258 13.68 4.37 16.54
CA GLU A 258 14.73 5.02 15.76
C GLU A 258 14.14 6.17 14.92
N PRO A 259 14.98 7.13 14.44
CA PRO A 259 14.54 8.22 13.58
C PRO A 259 14.38 7.81 12.09
N TYR A 260 14.15 6.52 11.82
CA TYR A 260 13.95 5.96 10.49
C TYR A 260 12.91 4.83 10.53
N ILE A 261 12.32 4.50 9.39
CA ILE A 261 11.26 3.49 9.30
C ILE A 261 11.78 2.11 8.90
N ALA A 262 12.88 2.03 8.12
CA ALA A 262 13.42 0.76 7.66
C ALA A 262 14.93 0.81 7.42
N LYS A 263 15.57 -0.36 7.54
CA LYS A 263 16.91 -0.64 7.03
C LYS A 263 16.78 -1.38 5.71
N ALA A 264 17.57 -1.01 4.72
CA ALA A 264 17.53 -1.62 3.40
C ALA A 264 18.94 -1.99 2.94
N GLU A 265 19.04 -3.13 2.28
CA GLU A 265 20.24 -3.48 1.54
C GLU A 265 20.34 -2.60 0.29
N GLY A 266 21.54 -2.44 -0.27
CA GLY A 266 21.76 -1.51 -1.39
C GLY A 266 20.78 -1.73 -2.54
N LYS A 267 20.68 -2.97 -3.04
CA LYS A 267 19.67 -3.35 -4.05
C LYS A 267 18.45 -3.96 -3.35
N THR A 268 17.38 -3.18 -3.26
CA THR A 268 16.15 -3.56 -2.55
C THR A 268 14.91 -3.18 -3.34
N ALA A 269 13.94 -4.11 -3.44
CA ALA A 269 12.60 -3.81 -3.90
C ALA A 269 11.71 -3.55 -2.69
N PHE A 270 11.06 -2.40 -2.65
CA PHE A 270 10.15 -2.01 -1.57
C PHE A 270 8.75 -2.60 -1.80
N PRO A 271 7.88 -2.63 -0.77
CA PRO A 271 6.52 -3.13 -0.93
C PRO A 271 5.73 -2.42 -2.03
N TRP A 272 4.80 -3.14 -2.63
CA TRP A 272 3.86 -2.58 -3.58
C TRP A 272 2.79 -1.76 -2.87
N ARG A 273 2.51 -0.56 -3.39
CA ARG A 273 1.32 0.22 -3.08
C ARG A 273 0.27 -0.12 -4.11
N VAL A 274 -0.87 -0.63 -3.66
CA VAL A 274 -1.85 -1.31 -4.51
C VAL A 274 -3.17 -0.56 -4.49
N MET A 275 -3.73 -0.32 -5.65
CA MET A 275 -5.06 0.24 -5.89
C MET A 275 -5.86 -0.76 -6.71
N ILE A 276 -6.73 -1.54 -6.05
CA ILE A 276 -7.66 -2.44 -6.73
C ILE A 276 -8.84 -1.59 -7.20
N ILE A 277 -9.20 -1.69 -8.48
CA ILE A 277 -10.30 -0.95 -9.09
C ILE A 277 -11.38 -1.93 -9.47
N SER A 278 -12.62 -1.62 -9.12
CA SER A 278 -13.76 -2.50 -9.34
C SER A 278 -14.99 -1.73 -9.79
N GLU A 279 -15.71 -2.28 -10.76
CA GLU A 279 -17.04 -1.82 -11.21
C GLU A 279 -18.16 -2.46 -10.40
N LYS A 280 -17.90 -3.64 -9.80
CA LYS A 280 -18.88 -4.43 -9.04
C LYS A 280 -18.30 -4.83 -7.70
N ASP A 281 -19.09 -4.78 -6.65
CA ASP A 281 -18.65 -5.15 -5.30
C ASP A 281 -18.15 -6.60 -5.20
N THR A 282 -18.74 -7.50 -6.00
CA THR A 282 -18.33 -8.90 -6.08
C THR A 282 -16.91 -9.09 -6.60
N ASP A 283 -16.40 -8.20 -7.42
CA ASP A 283 -15.06 -8.31 -8.01
C ASP A 283 -13.97 -8.10 -6.95
N LEU A 284 -14.25 -7.29 -5.92
CA LEU A 284 -13.34 -7.09 -4.78
C LEU A 284 -13.05 -8.40 -4.05
N LEU A 285 -14.07 -9.25 -3.85
CA LEU A 285 -13.92 -10.56 -3.20
C LEU A 285 -13.12 -11.54 -4.07
N CYS A 286 -13.12 -11.33 -5.38
CA CYS A 286 -12.48 -12.18 -6.37
C CYS A 286 -11.12 -11.70 -6.81
N SER A 287 -10.68 -10.50 -6.37
CA SER A 287 -9.38 -9.95 -6.74
C SER A 287 -8.23 -10.82 -6.23
N ASP A 288 -7.28 -11.08 -7.11
CA ASP A 288 -6.06 -11.82 -6.83
C ASP A 288 -4.81 -10.91 -6.87
N MET A 289 -5.00 -9.59 -6.86
CA MET A 289 -3.91 -8.61 -7.01
C MET A 289 -2.75 -8.85 -6.04
N ILE A 290 -3.04 -9.20 -4.79
CA ILE A 290 -2.00 -9.46 -3.78
C ILE A 290 -1.17 -10.70 -4.16
N TYR A 291 -1.80 -11.76 -4.65
CA TYR A 291 -1.10 -12.95 -5.15
C TYR A 291 -0.23 -12.68 -6.38
N LYS A 292 -0.74 -11.86 -7.31
CA LYS A 292 -0.01 -11.47 -8.54
C LYS A 292 1.24 -10.63 -8.23
N LEU A 293 1.22 -9.87 -7.14
CA LEU A 293 2.28 -8.93 -6.74
C LEU A 293 3.27 -9.50 -5.73
N ALA A 294 2.87 -10.53 -4.98
CA ALA A 294 3.72 -11.14 -3.97
C ALA A 294 4.90 -11.89 -4.58
N THR A 295 6.03 -11.84 -3.90
CA THR A 295 7.19 -12.68 -4.25
C THR A 295 6.79 -14.15 -4.13
N PRO A 296 7.02 -14.97 -5.18
CA PRO A 296 6.68 -16.40 -5.13
C PRO A 296 7.40 -17.12 -4.01
N ALA A 297 6.72 -18.06 -3.38
CA ALA A 297 7.33 -18.96 -2.40
C ALA A 297 8.41 -19.84 -3.08
N THR A 298 9.57 -19.94 -2.45
CA THR A 298 10.73 -20.69 -3.00
C THR A 298 10.97 -22.03 -2.29
N GLY A 299 10.26 -22.31 -1.17
CA GLY A 299 10.39 -23.56 -0.42
C GLY A 299 9.51 -24.70 -0.95
N ASP A 300 9.84 -25.92 -0.56
CA ASP A 300 8.94 -27.06 -0.73
C ASP A 300 7.91 -27.07 0.41
N TYR A 301 6.66 -26.78 0.07
CA TYR A 301 5.50 -26.76 0.99
C TYR A 301 4.53 -27.90 0.70
N SER A 302 4.95 -28.96 -0.03
CA SER A 302 4.09 -30.09 -0.40
C SER A 302 3.55 -30.88 0.81
N TRP A 303 4.24 -30.76 1.95
CA TRP A 303 3.82 -31.35 3.22
C TRP A 303 2.65 -30.61 3.89
N VAL A 304 2.41 -29.35 3.54
CA VAL A 304 1.28 -28.57 4.08
C VAL A 304 0.00 -28.99 3.40
N LYS A 305 -0.91 -29.57 4.16
CA LYS A 305 -2.22 -30.00 3.67
C LYS A 305 -3.32 -29.20 4.36
N PRO A 306 -4.24 -28.57 3.62
CA PRO A 306 -5.41 -27.95 4.23
C PRO A 306 -6.31 -29.01 4.85
N GLY A 307 -6.91 -28.68 5.98
CA GLY A 307 -7.79 -29.58 6.70
C GLY A 307 -8.78 -28.84 7.58
N LYS A 308 -9.71 -29.58 8.17
CA LYS A 308 -10.59 -29.05 9.20
C LYS A 308 -9.88 -29.16 10.54
N VAL A 309 -10.00 -28.14 11.36
CA VAL A 309 -9.42 -28.09 12.72
C VAL A 309 -10.55 -27.97 13.71
N ALA A 310 -10.54 -28.83 14.74
CA ALA A 310 -11.37 -28.65 15.92
C ALA A 310 -10.78 -27.53 16.77
N TRP A 311 -11.47 -26.40 16.83
CA TRP A 311 -11.04 -25.25 17.60
C TRP A 311 -11.96 -25.03 18.78
N ASP A 312 -11.52 -25.54 19.94
CA ASP A 312 -12.23 -25.50 21.22
C ASP A 312 -12.58 -24.09 21.71
N TRP A 313 -11.73 -23.13 21.41
CA TRP A 313 -11.92 -21.75 21.83
C TRP A 313 -12.93 -20.95 20.97
N TRP A 314 -13.41 -21.53 19.88
CA TRP A 314 -14.39 -20.85 19.01
C TRP A 314 -15.63 -20.35 19.77
N ASN A 315 -16.10 -21.13 20.75
CA ASN A 315 -17.26 -20.83 21.59
C ASN A 315 -16.90 -20.67 23.08
N ASP A 316 -15.67 -20.27 23.38
CA ASP A 316 -15.16 -20.04 24.75
C ASP A 316 -15.24 -21.30 25.63
N TRP A 317 -14.92 -22.47 25.06
CA TRP A 317 -15.03 -23.80 25.70
C TRP A 317 -16.41 -24.14 26.25
N ASN A 318 -17.46 -23.44 25.82
CA ASN A 318 -18.82 -23.68 26.28
C ASN A 318 -19.41 -24.91 25.60
N LEU A 319 -19.74 -25.91 26.39
CA LEU A 319 -20.52 -27.08 25.98
C LEU A 319 -21.84 -27.10 26.74
N TYR A 320 -22.90 -27.54 26.06
CA TYR A 320 -24.24 -27.69 26.63
C TYR A 320 -24.64 -29.17 26.63
N ASN A 321 -25.46 -29.56 27.58
CA ASN A 321 -25.98 -30.94 27.71
C ASN A 321 -24.86 -31.98 27.87
N VAL A 322 -23.85 -31.65 28.66
CA VAL A 322 -22.77 -32.56 29.09
C VAL A 322 -22.83 -32.77 30.60
N ASP A 323 -22.39 -33.94 31.07
CA ASP A 323 -22.41 -34.35 32.48
C ASP A 323 -21.15 -33.90 33.26
N PHE A 324 -20.31 -33.06 32.67
CA PHE A 324 -19.13 -32.50 33.27
C PHE A 324 -19.10 -30.95 33.13
N ARG A 325 -18.25 -30.28 33.90
CA ARG A 325 -18.06 -28.84 33.79
C ARG A 325 -17.20 -28.54 32.57
N ALA A 326 -17.79 -27.90 31.54
CA ALA A 326 -17.05 -27.41 30.39
C ALA A 326 -15.99 -26.36 30.77
N GLY A 327 -14.86 -26.34 30.08
CA GLY A 327 -13.73 -25.45 30.33
C GLY A 327 -12.40 -26.04 29.85
N VAL A 328 -11.29 -25.50 30.36
CA VAL A 328 -9.94 -26.00 30.04
C VAL A 328 -9.67 -27.25 30.90
N ASN A 329 -10.17 -28.42 30.46
CA ASN A 329 -10.00 -29.71 31.13
C ASN A 329 -10.08 -30.87 30.13
N THR A 330 -9.63 -32.03 30.55
CA THR A 330 -9.52 -33.24 29.70
C THR A 330 -10.87 -33.68 29.11
N GLU A 331 -11.97 -33.61 29.86
CA GLU A 331 -13.31 -34.04 29.42
C GLU A 331 -13.79 -33.14 28.26
N THR A 332 -13.61 -31.83 28.36
CA THR A 332 -13.91 -30.86 27.31
C THR A 332 -13.14 -31.14 26.03
N TYR A 333 -11.82 -31.37 26.15
CA TYR A 333 -10.99 -31.64 24.97
C TYR A 333 -11.32 -33.00 24.33
N LYS A 334 -11.59 -34.06 25.10
CA LYS A 334 -12.05 -35.32 24.57
C LYS A 334 -13.37 -35.13 23.78
N TYR A 335 -14.32 -34.40 24.34
CA TYR A 335 -15.57 -34.11 23.65
C TYR A 335 -15.36 -33.45 22.29
N TYR A 336 -14.49 -32.42 22.21
CA TYR A 336 -14.16 -31.77 20.93
C TYR A 336 -13.45 -32.70 19.94
N ILE A 337 -12.57 -33.58 20.43
CA ILE A 337 -11.89 -34.57 19.60
C ILE A 337 -12.92 -35.56 19.03
N ASP A 338 -13.79 -36.06 19.86
CA ASP A 338 -14.83 -37.05 19.46
C ASP A 338 -15.87 -36.44 18.50
N LEU A 339 -16.20 -35.16 18.68
CA LEU A 339 -17.09 -34.42 17.77
C LEU A 339 -16.57 -34.34 16.35
N HIS A 340 -15.24 -34.37 16.17
CA HIS A 340 -14.57 -34.23 14.87
C HIS A 340 -13.65 -35.43 14.55
N PRO A 341 -14.14 -36.68 14.53
CA PRO A 341 -13.30 -37.86 14.38
C PRO A 341 -12.46 -37.89 13.11
N ASN A 342 -12.88 -37.16 12.05
CA ASN A 342 -12.17 -37.11 10.77
C ASN A 342 -11.18 -35.94 10.67
N SER A 343 -11.08 -35.07 11.67
CA SER A 343 -10.18 -33.88 11.66
C SER A 343 -8.88 -34.10 12.45
N VAL A 344 -8.82 -35.11 13.31
CA VAL A 344 -7.68 -35.38 14.20
C VAL A 344 -6.55 -36.13 13.49
N SER A 345 -6.78 -36.74 12.34
CA SER A 345 -5.76 -37.48 11.60
C SER A 345 -4.70 -36.59 10.90
N ASN A 346 -4.80 -35.26 11.03
CA ASN A 346 -3.92 -34.31 10.34
C ASN A 346 -3.30 -33.24 11.28
N MET A 347 -3.31 -33.46 12.61
CA MET A 347 -2.52 -32.66 13.54
C MET A 347 -1.08 -33.18 13.67
#